data_b53d8cd05cf2a68f23098920924a3269
#
_entry.id   b53d8cd05cf2a68f23098920924a3269
#
_cell.length_a   1.000
_cell.length_b   1.000
_cell.length_c   1.000
_cell.angle_alpha   90.00
_cell.angle_beta   90.00
_cell.angle_gamma   90.00
#
_symmetry.space_group_name_H-M   'P 1'
#
loop_
_entity.id
_entity.type
_entity.pdbx_description
1 polymer ?
#
loop_
_entity_poly.entity_id
_entity_poly.type
_entity_poly.pdbx_seq_one_letter_code
_entity_poly.pdbx_strand_id
1 'polypeptide(L)'
;MKLSEQPELRDFKQEQLQQALFEAQTVSPLVWIYLNKGISERGIPIQFKDHRFLVQPWSDLSPKQVYMKSAQVGVSIMNIFKTLWMAKFMDMNIIYTLPTFEDARIFVSSKVNPIVQNNRRIASWIKDKDAVETKRVGRSFIFYRGTFTSKEALMLTSDLNAYDEVDRSDKETVETYSSRLKYSNFQGEWFFSNPSAPTAGVGARFTTSCQYHWFIRPSCGHWQYLDWEKNVRPHQGGHAYMCEKCGKGIRRDDREKGQWVAKYPKREVHGYWINQMMAPWINCDQLVQEEENKDKAYFYNFVLGKPYIGSDIVIDASLILRNVSNRINSKTDCIMGVDQGLKKHFVVGNKEGIFEVGTTKDWNDIENIRNKYDAIAIIDALPDLTVPRQMREKYPHKVYLCYYHRDKDKAVEVKWGKDKDWGYVWADRNRTLQTVIDYLSGGKIKFNTDPRSLEEYISHWKNMYKMVVEDAIGVPKFVWEANGADHFVHASNYYLIGLKRFSEQHGAVLKDKTQFFHGEPSFEVTNNTMPGKPIFAKEERDWRYV
;
A
#
# COMPACT_ATOMS: atom_id res chain seq x y z
N MET A 1 -9.02 -5.40 -70.26
CA MET A 1 -7.82 -5.78 -69.51
C MET A 1 -8.05 -5.40 -68.06
N LYS A 2 -8.30 -6.35 -67.17
CA LYS A 2 -8.56 -6.07 -65.76
C LYS A 2 -7.24 -5.69 -65.09
N LEU A 3 -7.18 -4.52 -64.49
CA LEU A 3 -6.03 -3.97 -63.72
C LEU A 3 -5.47 -4.92 -62.62
N SER A 4 -6.13 -6.07 -62.42
CA SER A 4 -5.75 -7.10 -61.44
C SER A 4 -4.73 -8.13 -61.93
N GLU A 5 -4.28 -8.05 -63.20
CA GLU A 5 -3.47 -9.08 -63.85
C GLU A 5 -2.02 -8.64 -64.14
N GLN A 6 -1.60 -7.43 -63.75
CA GLN A 6 -0.20 -6.98 -63.88
C GLN A 6 0.56 -7.32 -62.59
N PRO A 7 1.61 -8.18 -62.66
CA PRO A 7 2.41 -8.57 -61.49
C PRO A 7 3.00 -7.36 -60.75
N GLU A 8 3.56 -6.40 -61.47
CA GLU A 8 4.19 -5.17 -60.95
C GLU A 8 3.23 -4.30 -60.12
N LEU A 9 1.95 -4.21 -60.48
CA LEU A 9 0.94 -3.49 -59.72
C LEU A 9 0.49 -4.24 -58.47
N ARG A 10 0.58 -5.59 -58.46
CA ARG A 10 0.35 -6.41 -57.27
C ARG A 10 1.49 -6.23 -56.28
N ASP A 11 2.72 -6.29 -56.72
CA ASP A 11 3.92 -6.16 -55.87
C ASP A 11 4.01 -4.75 -55.29
N PHE A 12 3.75 -3.70 -56.09
CA PHE A 12 3.70 -2.31 -55.62
C PHE A 12 2.62 -2.10 -54.54
N LYS A 13 1.44 -2.67 -54.69
CA LYS A 13 0.36 -2.60 -53.65
C LYS A 13 0.72 -3.40 -52.41
N GLN A 14 1.43 -4.49 -52.57
CA GLN A 14 1.88 -5.32 -51.47
C GLN A 14 2.98 -4.63 -50.65
N GLU A 15 3.92 -3.99 -51.29
CA GLU A 15 4.97 -3.16 -50.65
C GLU A 15 4.35 -1.98 -49.88
N GLN A 16 3.41 -1.26 -50.50
CA GLN A 16 2.70 -0.18 -49.83
C GLN A 16 1.93 -0.64 -48.62
N LEU A 17 1.28 -1.79 -48.69
CA LEU A 17 0.56 -2.39 -47.56
C LEU A 17 1.54 -2.78 -46.45
N GLN A 18 2.67 -3.40 -46.78
CA GLN A 18 3.71 -3.74 -45.80
C GLN A 18 4.29 -2.48 -45.13
N GLN A 19 4.55 -1.43 -45.90
CA GLN A 19 5.01 -0.16 -45.36
C GLN A 19 3.99 0.46 -44.43
N ALA A 20 2.72 0.51 -44.81
CA ALA A 20 1.64 1.03 -43.95
C ALA A 20 1.46 0.22 -42.65
N LEU A 21 1.58 -1.12 -42.73
CA LEU A 21 1.55 -1.98 -41.55
C LEU A 21 2.78 -1.77 -40.65
N PHE A 22 3.94 -1.53 -41.25
CA PHE A 22 5.15 -1.19 -40.51
C PHE A 22 5.00 0.15 -39.78
N GLU A 23 4.51 1.17 -40.44
CA GLU A 23 4.25 2.47 -39.86
C GLU A 23 3.18 2.39 -38.75
N ALA A 24 2.08 1.69 -38.99
CA ALA A 24 1.01 1.53 -38.01
C ALA A 24 1.47 0.90 -36.69
N GLN A 25 2.37 -0.08 -36.73
CA GLN A 25 2.92 -0.73 -35.54
C GLN A 25 3.96 0.13 -34.78
N THR A 26 4.52 1.17 -35.43
CA THR A 26 5.44 2.12 -34.78
C THR A 26 4.71 3.28 -34.09
N VAL A 27 3.41 3.45 -34.33
CA VAL A 27 2.59 4.50 -33.72
C VAL A 27 1.59 3.98 -32.69
N SER A 28 1.41 2.64 -32.58
CA SER A 28 0.45 2.08 -31.62
C SER A 28 0.94 0.74 -31.03
N PRO A 29 1.07 0.64 -29.69
CA PRO A 29 1.40 -0.62 -29.04
C PRO A 29 0.31 -1.69 -29.23
N LEU A 30 -0.97 -1.29 -29.33
CA LEU A 30 -2.07 -2.20 -29.64
C LEU A 30 -1.91 -2.85 -31.02
N VAL A 31 -1.60 -2.06 -32.05
CA VAL A 31 -1.37 -2.56 -33.42
C VAL A 31 -0.14 -3.45 -33.43
N TRP A 32 0.93 -3.03 -32.74
CA TRP A 32 2.14 -3.83 -32.65
C TRP A 32 1.89 -5.21 -32.04
N ILE A 33 1.21 -5.28 -30.87
CA ILE A 33 0.96 -6.55 -30.18
C ILE A 33 0.08 -7.48 -31.01
N TYR A 34 -0.92 -6.94 -31.70
CA TYR A 34 -1.83 -7.69 -32.56
C TYR A 34 -1.09 -8.29 -33.77
N LEU A 35 -0.31 -7.49 -34.51
CA LEU A 35 0.41 -7.93 -35.70
C LEU A 35 1.55 -8.91 -35.37
N ASN A 36 2.20 -8.76 -34.23
CA ASN A 36 3.30 -9.60 -33.81
C ASN A 36 2.89 -10.80 -32.95
N LYS A 37 1.58 -10.98 -32.72
CA LYS A 37 1.03 -12.09 -31.91
C LYS A 37 1.75 -12.21 -30.57
N GLY A 38 1.85 -11.10 -29.83
CA GLY A 38 2.58 -11.05 -28.57
C GLY A 38 2.17 -12.17 -27.61
N ILE A 39 3.15 -12.71 -26.92
CA ILE A 39 3.01 -13.86 -26.02
C ILE A 39 3.25 -13.39 -24.58
N SER A 40 2.33 -13.75 -23.67
CA SER A 40 2.41 -13.42 -22.24
C SER A 40 3.57 -14.15 -21.53
N GLU A 41 3.77 -13.84 -20.27
CA GLU A 41 4.73 -14.53 -19.39
C GLU A 41 4.44 -16.03 -19.23
N ARG A 42 3.21 -16.44 -19.44
CA ARG A 42 2.76 -17.85 -19.36
C ARG A 42 2.87 -18.59 -20.70
N GLY A 43 3.42 -17.98 -21.73
CA GLY A 43 3.50 -18.58 -23.08
C GLY A 43 2.16 -18.55 -23.83
N ILE A 44 1.17 -17.79 -23.36
CA ILE A 44 -0.16 -17.69 -23.96
C ILE A 44 -0.21 -16.46 -24.88
N PRO A 45 -0.69 -16.58 -26.14
CA PRO A 45 -0.87 -15.44 -27.02
C PRO A 45 -1.83 -14.39 -26.43
N ILE A 46 -1.44 -13.12 -26.50
CA ILE A 46 -2.30 -12.00 -26.11
C ILE A 46 -3.48 -11.93 -27.06
N GLN A 47 -4.68 -11.99 -26.51
CA GLN A 47 -5.93 -11.94 -27.27
C GLN A 47 -6.85 -10.89 -26.65
N PHE A 48 -7.55 -10.14 -27.51
CA PHE A 48 -8.52 -9.13 -27.07
C PHE A 48 -9.96 -9.65 -27.01
N LYS A 49 -10.19 -10.89 -27.46
CA LYS A 49 -11.45 -11.60 -27.19
C LYS A 49 -11.57 -11.80 -25.68
N ASP A 50 -12.73 -11.51 -25.13
CA ASP A 50 -13.03 -11.48 -23.71
C ASP A 50 -12.27 -10.37 -22.90
N HIS A 51 -11.33 -9.64 -23.53
CA HIS A 51 -10.54 -8.55 -22.93
C HIS A 51 -10.73 -7.21 -23.65
N ARG A 52 -11.89 -6.98 -24.28
CA ARG A 52 -12.14 -5.75 -25.06
C ARG A 52 -12.04 -4.49 -24.23
N PHE A 53 -12.30 -4.57 -22.94
CA PHE A 53 -12.10 -3.45 -22.01
C PHE A 53 -10.62 -2.98 -21.91
N LEU A 54 -9.65 -3.79 -22.33
CA LEU A 54 -8.24 -3.38 -22.39
C LEU A 54 -7.85 -2.72 -23.72
N VAL A 55 -8.67 -2.78 -24.78
CA VAL A 55 -8.29 -2.27 -26.11
C VAL A 55 -7.96 -0.77 -26.08
N GLN A 56 -8.83 0.05 -25.51
CA GLN A 56 -8.56 1.49 -25.38
C GLN A 56 -7.37 1.77 -24.44
N PRO A 57 -7.25 1.16 -23.25
CA PRO A 57 -6.07 1.28 -22.40
C PRO A 57 -4.74 0.91 -23.10
N TRP A 58 -4.74 -0.12 -23.96
CA TRP A 58 -3.57 -0.47 -24.77
C TRP A 58 -3.16 0.62 -25.76
N SER A 59 -4.13 1.31 -26.37
CA SER A 59 -3.90 2.37 -27.34
C SER A 59 -3.62 3.73 -26.70
N ASP A 60 -3.99 3.90 -25.45
CA ASP A 60 -3.85 5.18 -24.75
C ASP A 60 -2.37 5.44 -24.38
N LEU A 61 -1.80 6.47 -24.98
CA LEU A 61 -0.44 6.94 -24.73
C LEU A 61 -0.41 8.31 -24.05
N SER A 62 -1.53 8.72 -23.44
CA SER A 62 -1.59 9.97 -22.67
C SER A 62 -0.52 10.00 -21.60
N PRO A 63 0.15 11.15 -21.39
CA PRO A 63 1.21 11.25 -20.39
C PRO A 63 0.74 10.92 -18.96
N LYS A 64 -0.47 11.30 -18.60
CA LYS A 64 -1.01 11.11 -17.24
C LYS A 64 -2.11 10.05 -17.23
N GLN A 65 -1.83 8.89 -16.65
CA GLN A 65 -2.77 7.76 -16.59
C GLN A 65 -2.90 7.20 -15.18
N VAL A 66 -4.11 6.78 -14.84
CA VAL A 66 -4.45 6.13 -13.58
C VAL A 66 -5.29 4.88 -13.86
N TYR A 67 -4.87 3.74 -13.36
CA TYR A 67 -5.61 2.49 -13.44
C TYR A 67 -5.99 2.04 -12.03
N MET A 68 -7.19 2.39 -11.60
CA MET A 68 -7.80 1.85 -10.39
C MET A 68 -8.37 0.47 -10.76
N LYS A 69 -7.66 -0.60 -10.38
CA LYS A 69 -7.90 -1.94 -10.92
C LYS A 69 -8.16 -2.98 -9.84
N SER A 70 -8.92 -4.01 -10.20
CA SER A 70 -8.96 -5.27 -9.47
C SER A 70 -7.72 -6.13 -9.77
N ALA A 71 -7.56 -7.21 -9.01
CA ALA A 71 -6.51 -8.19 -9.25
C ALA A 71 -6.75 -8.98 -10.55
N GLN A 72 -5.67 -9.42 -11.19
CA GLN A 72 -5.67 -10.38 -12.32
C GLN A 72 -6.47 -9.97 -13.58
N VAL A 73 -6.57 -8.68 -13.86
CA VAL A 73 -7.27 -8.14 -15.05
C VAL A 73 -6.33 -7.76 -16.20
N GLY A 74 -5.05 -8.14 -16.14
CA GLY A 74 -4.09 -8.00 -17.25
C GLY A 74 -3.37 -6.64 -17.35
N VAL A 75 -3.62 -5.69 -16.45
CA VAL A 75 -3.05 -4.31 -16.52
C VAL A 75 -1.51 -4.30 -16.42
N SER A 76 -0.91 -5.06 -15.50
CA SER A 76 0.56 -5.10 -15.39
C SER A 76 1.21 -5.67 -16.65
N ILE A 77 0.63 -6.73 -17.25
CA ILE A 77 1.12 -7.30 -18.51
C ILE A 77 1.02 -6.28 -19.64
N MET A 78 -0.11 -5.60 -19.76
CA MET A 78 -0.27 -4.50 -20.72
C MET A 78 0.81 -3.44 -20.55
N ASN A 79 1.09 -2.99 -19.34
CA ASN A 79 2.07 -1.95 -19.09
C ASN A 79 3.52 -2.42 -19.34
N ILE A 80 3.86 -3.70 -19.11
CA ILE A 80 5.16 -4.25 -19.54
C ILE A 80 5.34 -4.10 -21.05
N PHE A 81 4.37 -4.53 -21.84
CA PHE A 81 4.46 -4.41 -23.29
C PHE A 81 4.47 -2.96 -23.77
N LYS A 82 3.63 -2.10 -23.19
CA LYS A 82 3.58 -0.66 -23.53
C LYS A 82 4.93 0.02 -23.24
N THR A 83 5.53 -0.23 -22.07
CA THR A 83 6.82 0.37 -21.70
C THR A 83 7.96 -0.14 -22.57
N LEU A 84 8.01 -1.44 -22.90
CA LEU A 84 8.99 -1.99 -23.85
C LEU A 84 8.82 -1.39 -25.26
N TRP A 85 7.57 -1.21 -25.72
CA TRP A 85 7.25 -0.60 -26.99
C TRP A 85 7.64 0.90 -27.01
N MET A 86 7.32 1.67 -25.96
CA MET A 86 7.69 3.09 -25.88
C MET A 86 9.19 3.30 -25.82
N ALA A 87 9.91 2.48 -25.06
CA ALA A 87 11.37 2.50 -25.04
C ALA A 87 11.97 2.22 -26.41
N LYS A 88 11.33 1.34 -27.22
CA LYS A 88 11.81 0.96 -28.55
C LYS A 88 11.49 1.98 -29.64
N PHE A 89 10.25 2.49 -29.69
CA PHE A 89 9.75 3.26 -30.83
C PHE A 89 9.64 4.76 -30.55
N MET A 90 9.59 5.16 -29.27
CA MET A 90 9.57 6.56 -28.86
C MET A 90 10.90 7.01 -28.22
N ASP A 91 11.90 6.12 -28.19
CA ASP A 91 13.21 6.35 -27.58
C ASP A 91 13.15 6.92 -26.15
N MET A 92 12.19 6.45 -25.32
CA MET A 92 11.95 6.96 -23.97
C MET A 92 12.71 6.18 -22.91
N ASN A 93 13.36 6.87 -21.99
CA ASN A 93 13.85 6.28 -20.75
C ASN A 93 12.70 6.17 -19.74
N ILE A 94 12.57 5.00 -19.14
CA ILE A 94 11.42 4.67 -18.29
C ILE A 94 11.91 4.20 -16.93
N ILE A 95 11.32 4.73 -15.86
CA ILE A 95 11.43 4.19 -14.51
C ILE A 95 10.15 3.41 -14.23
N TYR A 96 10.27 2.11 -13.97
CA TYR A 96 9.18 1.23 -13.58
C TYR A 96 9.35 0.85 -12.11
N THR A 97 8.43 1.26 -11.26
CA THR A 97 8.57 1.04 -9.82
C THR A 97 7.61 0.00 -9.28
N LEU A 98 8.05 -0.72 -8.27
CA LEU A 98 7.27 -1.59 -7.39
C LEU A 98 7.47 -1.10 -5.93
N PRO A 99 6.68 -1.59 -4.96
CA PRO A 99 6.81 -1.13 -3.57
C PRO A 99 8.22 -1.33 -3.01
N THR A 100 8.82 -2.49 -3.17
CA THR A 100 10.17 -2.79 -2.70
C THR A 100 11.11 -3.16 -3.85
N PHE A 101 12.40 -3.08 -3.60
CA PHE A 101 13.42 -3.55 -4.56
C PHE A 101 13.30 -5.05 -4.83
N GLU A 102 12.98 -5.84 -3.81
CA GLU A 102 12.78 -7.27 -3.99
C GLU A 102 11.51 -7.57 -4.81
N ASP A 103 10.42 -6.81 -4.61
CA ASP A 103 9.22 -6.91 -5.47
C ASP A 103 9.60 -6.61 -6.93
N ALA A 104 10.44 -5.60 -7.18
CA ALA A 104 10.91 -5.28 -8.52
C ALA A 104 11.72 -6.43 -9.15
N ARG A 105 12.62 -7.07 -8.39
CA ARG A 105 13.39 -8.23 -8.84
C ARG A 105 12.50 -9.43 -9.17
N ILE A 106 11.56 -9.76 -8.29
CA ILE A 106 10.59 -10.84 -8.51
C ILE A 106 9.73 -10.53 -9.74
N PHE A 107 9.26 -9.31 -9.88
CA PHE A 107 8.46 -8.88 -11.04
C PHE A 107 9.23 -9.04 -12.36
N VAL A 108 10.48 -8.60 -12.41
CA VAL A 108 11.31 -8.75 -13.61
C VAL A 108 11.57 -10.21 -13.93
N SER A 109 11.96 -11.02 -12.94
CA SER A 109 12.26 -12.44 -13.14
C SER A 109 11.03 -13.26 -13.52
N SER A 110 9.86 -12.98 -12.93
CA SER A 110 8.65 -13.79 -13.12
C SER A 110 7.74 -13.31 -14.25
N LYS A 111 7.82 -12.04 -14.66
CA LYS A 111 6.96 -11.49 -15.71
C LYS A 111 7.73 -10.89 -16.89
N VAL A 112 8.65 -9.96 -16.64
CA VAL A 112 9.33 -9.25 -17.72
C VAL A 112 10.25 -10.17 -18.53
N ASN A 113 11.12 -10.94 -17.85
CA ASN A 113 12.04 -11.85 -18.52
C ASN A 113 11.32 -12.94 -19.33
N PRO A 114 10.28 -13.62 -18.82
CA PRO A 114 9.49 -14.56 -19.63
C PRO A 114 8.83 -13.89 -20.85
N ILE A 115 8.29 -12.68 -20.70
CA ILE A 115 7.75 -11.94 -21.86
C ILE A 115 8.84 -11.69 -22.91
N VAL A 116 10.02 -11.24 -22.49
CA VAL A 116 11.14 -11.02 -23.42
C VAL A 116 11.52 -12.32 -24.11
N GLN A 117 11.69 -13.41 -23.37
CA GLN A 117 12.09 -14.72 -23.89
C GLN A 117 11.05 -15.32 -24.86
N ASN A 118 9.76 -15.17 -24.54
CA ASN A 118 8.66 -15.70 -25.37
C ASN A 118 8.47 -14.89 -26.68
N ASN A 119 9.01 -13.67 -26.77
CA ASN A 119 8.80 -12.77 -27.90
C ASN A 119 10.12 -12.42 -28.60
N ARG A 120 10.50 -13.19 -29.63
CA ARG A 120 11.79 -13.02 -30.37
C ARG A 120 12.04 -11.57 -30.83
N ARG A 121 11.00 -10.85 -31.28
CA ARG A 121 11.13 -9.45 -31.70
C ARG A 121 11.47 -8.54 -30.50
N ILE A 122 10.86 -8.74 -29.34
CA ILE A 122 11.21 -7.98 -28.14
C ILE A 122 12.62 -8.34 -27.70
N ALA A 123 12.99 -9.62 -27.70
CA ALA A 123 14.33 -10.06 -27.36
C ALA A 123 15.40 -9.39 -28.25
N SER A 124 15.12 -9.19 -29.54
CA SER A 124 16.03 -8.49 -30.45
C SER A 124 16.22 -7.00 -30.17
N TRP A 125 15.34 -6.39 -29.37
CA TRP A 125 15.48 -4.98 -28.95
C TRP A 125 16.41 -4.81 -27.75
N ILE A 126 16.55 -5.89 -26.93
CA ILE A 126 17.41 -5.86 -25.74
C ILE A 126 18.87 -6.01 -26.19
N LYS A 127 19.72 -5.07 -25.77
CA LYS A 127 21.12 -5.00 -26.15
C LYS A 127 22.02 -4.83 -24.93
N ASP A 128 23.18 -5.47 -24.95
CA ASP A 128 24.33 -5.27 -24.07
C ASP A 128 24.04 -5.31 -22.54
N LYS A 129 22.97 -4.72 -22.06
CA LYS A 129 22.60 -4.70 -20.65
C LYS A 129 21.21 -5.30 -20.44
N ASP A 130 21.20 -6.55 -20.00
CA ASP A 130 20.02 -7.32 -19.62
C ASP A 130 20.16 -7.75 -18.15
N ALA A 131 20.23 -6.76 -17.24
CA ALA A 131 20.22 -7.01 -15.82
C ALA A 131 18.77 -7.00 -15.30
N VAL A 132 18.54 -7.63 -14.13
CA VAL A 132 17.22 -7.63 -13.48
C VAL A 132 16.73 -6.19 -13.21
N GLU A 133 17.66 -5.31 -12.85
CA GLU A 133 17.35 -3.93 -12.46
C GLU A 133 17.28 -2.94 -13.61
N THR A 134 17.85 -3.29 -14.76
CA THR A 134 17.97 -2.35 -15.89
C THR A 134 18.04 -3.12 -17.20
N LYS A 135 17.17 -2.77 -18.14
CA LYS A 135 17.20 -3.28 -19.50
C LYS A 135 17.49 -2.16 -20.49
N ARG A 136 18.43 -2.39 -21.41
CA ARG A 136 18.65 -1.51 -22.55
C ARG A 136 17.81 -1.96 -23.73
N VAL A 137 16.81 -1.16 -24.09
CA VAL A 137 15.88 -1.42 -25.18
C VAL A 137 16.19 -0.47 -26.33
N GLY A 138 16.88 -0.95 -27.36
CA GLY A 138 17.37 -0.08 -28.44
C GLY A 138 18.37 0.96 -27.92
N ARG A 139 17.98 2.25 -27.95
CA ARG A 139 18.77 3.38 -27.42
C ARG A 139 18.41 3.77 -26.00
N SER A 140 17.27 3.30 -25.50
CA SER A 140 16.68 3.72 -24.24
C SER A 140 16.89 2.71 -23.13
N PHE A 141 16.61 3.12 -21.90
CA PHE A 141 16.70 2.27 -20.72
C PHE A 141 15.34 2.15 -20.02
N ILE A 142 15.07 0.96 -19.50
CA ILE A 142 14.00 0.74 -18.51
C ILE A 142 14.66 0.36 -17.19
N PHE A 143 14.43 1.18 -16.18
CA PHE A 143 14.96 0.99 -14.82
C PHE A 143 13.87 0.44 -13.93
N TYR A 144 14.06 -0.77 -13.38
CA TYR A 144 13.16 -1.38 -12.42
C TYR A 144 13.64 -1.08 -11.02
N ARG A 145 12.81 -0.41 -10.21
CA ARG A 145 13.19 0.14 -8.90
C ARG A 145 12.14 -0.11 -7.82
N GLY A 146 12.59 -0.15 -6.56
CA GLY A 146 11.72 -0.05 -5.40
C GLY A 146 11.44 1.41 -5.01
N THR A 147 10.38 1.62 -4.22
CA THR A 147 10.02 2.95 -3.70
C THR A 147 10.39 3.13 -2.22
N PHE A 148 11.03 2.15 -1.56
CA PHE A 148 11.40 2.27 -0.14
C PHE A 148 12.65 3.11 0.12
N THR A 149 13.48 3.35 -0.88
CA THR A 149 14.71 4.16 -0.74
C THR A 149 14.80 5.19 -1.85
N SER A 150 14.92 6.46 -1.48
CA SER A 150 15.02 7.58 -2.42
C SER A 150 16.42 7.74 -3.07
N LYS A 151 17.46 7.09 -2.53
CA LYS A 151 18.85 7.25 -3.02
C LYS A 151 19.00 6.93 -4.51
N GLU A 152 18.36 5.88 -4.99
CA GLU A 152 18.42 5.44 -6.38
C GLU A 152 17.65 6.39 -7.32
N ALA A 153 16.59 7.01 -6.83
CA ALA A 153 15.82 7.98 -7.58
C ALA A 153 16.66 9.21 -7.99
N LEU A 154 17.62 9.61 -7.16
CA LEU A 154 18.39 10.84 -7.37
C LEU A 154 19.34 10.79 -8.57
N MET A 155 19.70 9.61 -9.05
CA MET A 155 20.70 9.42 -10.12
C MET A 155 20.12 9.16 -11.51
N LEU A 156 18.78 9.08 -11.62
CA LEU A 156 18.12 8.73 -12.87
C LEU A 156 17.39 9.91 -13.49
N THR A 157 17.27 9.89 -14.81
CA THR A 157 16.37 10.76 -15.59
C THR A 157 15.42 9.86 -16.37
N SER A 158 14.18 10.29 -16.53
CA SER A 158 13.17 9.52 -17.25
C SER A 158 12.22 10.41 -18.05
N ASP A 159 11.58 9.79 -19.02
CA ASP A 159 10.50 10.39 -19.81
C ASP A 159 9.13 9.92 -19.31
N LEU A 160 9.09 8.71 -18.75
CA LEU A 160 7.90 8.09 -18.16
C LEU A 160 8.27 7.40 -16.85
N ASN A 161 7.46 7.62 -15.82
CA ASN A 161 7.46 6.83 -14.59
C ASN A 161 6.18 5.99 -14.55
N ALA A 162 6.33 4.67 -14.44
CA ALA A 162 5.24 3.70 -14.30
C ALA A 162 5.28 3.12 -12.88
N TYR A 163 4.26 3.44 -12.08
CA TYR A 163 4.17 3.05 -10.67
C TYR A 163 3.18 1.89 -10.50
N ASP A 164 3.69 0.66 -10.42
CA ASP A 164 2.88 -0.54 -10.14
C ASP A 164 2.75 -0.75 -8.63
N GLU A 165 1.56 -1.12 -8.18
CA GLU A 165 1.20 -1.28 -6.77
C GLU A 165 1.45 0.00 -5.94
N VAL A 166 1.11 1.17 -6.51
CA VAL A 166 1.41 2.49 -5.90
C VAL A 166 0.77 2.71 -4.53
N ASP A 167 -0.33 2.02 -4.23
CA ASP A 167 -0.97 2.06 -2.91
C ASP A 167 -0.12 1.44 -1.79
N ARG A 168 0.91 0.66 -2.16
CA ARG A 168 1.86 0.03 -1.24
C ARG A 168 3.24 0.72 -1.27
N SER A 169 3.38 1.76 -2.09
CA SER A 169 4.63 2.47 -2.31
C SER A 169 4.82 3.61 -1.31
N ASP A 170 6.07 3.92 -0.99
CA ASP A 170 6.40 5.09 -0.17
C ASP A 170 6.11 6.38 -0.93
N LYS A 171 5.29 7.25 -0.32
CA LYS A 171 4.76 8.45 -0.97
C LYS A 171 5.85 9.49 -1.28
N GLU A 172 6.78 9.71 -0.36
CA GLU A 172 7.85 10.70 -0.53
C GLU A 172 8.83 10.26 -1.64
N THR A 173 9.10 8.97 -1.70
CA THR A 173 9.94 8.40 -2.76
C THR A 173 9.26 8.47 -4.12
N VAL A 174 7.94 8.25 -4.21
CA VAL A 174 7.16 8.46 -5.45
C VAL A 174 7.26 9.91 -5.91
N GLU A 175 7.13 10.90 -5.01
CA GLU A 175 7.31 12.32 -5.31
C GLU A 175 8.74 12.64 -5.77
N THR A 176 9.74 11.98 -5.19
CA THR A 176 11.14 12.10 -5.62
C THR A 176 11.32 11.57 -7.05
N TYR A 177 10.75 10.43 -7.42
CA TYR A 177 10.78 9.92 -8.80
C TYR A 177 10.05 10.87 -9.77
N SER A 178 8.93 11.46 -9.39
CA SER A 178 8.22 12.45 -10.22
C SER A 178 9.08 13.64 -10.60
N SER A 179 10.02 14.05 -9.73
CA SER A 179 10.97 15.13 -10.02
C SER A 179 11.96 14.79 -11.15
N ARG A 180 12.13 13.51 -11.51
CA ARG A 180 13.06 13.05 -12.57
C ARG A 180 12.55 13.30 -13.98
N LEU A 181 11.27 13.63 -14.11
CA LEU A 181 10.61 13.91 -15.38
C LEU A 181 10.82 15.34 -15.89
N LYS A 182 11.36 16.24 -15.08
CA LYS A 182 11.43 17.70 -15.39
C LYS A 182 12.18 18.01 -16.69
N TYR A 183 13.08 17.16 -17.13
CA TYR A 183 13.87 17.35 -18.35
C TYR A 183 13.17 16.80 -19.59
N SER A 184 12.12 16.01 -19.45
CA SER A 184 11.39 15.40 -20.54
C SER A 184 10.27 16.30 -21.06
N ASN A 185 10.07 16.30 -22.37
CA ASN A 185 8.90 16.92 -22.98
C ASN A 185 7.62 16.08 -22.78
N PHE A 186 7.75 14.79 -22.51
CA PHE A 186 6.60 13.89 -22.31
C PHE A 186 6.07 13.94 -20.87
N GLN A 187 6.96 13.93 -19.87
CA GLN A 187 6.66 13.99 -18.44
C GLN A 187 5.56 13.00 -18.04
N GLY A 188 5.72 11.74 -18.47
CA GLY A 188 4.72 10.70 -18.29
C GLY A 188 4.66 10.17 -16.86
N GLU A 189 3.45 10.02 -16.30
CA GLU A 189 3.22 9.34 -15.02
C GLU A 189 2.01 8.41 -15.12
N TRP A 190 2.25 7.13 -14.96
CA TRP A 190 1.23 6.09 -14.99
C TRP A 190 1.16 5.40 -13.63
N PHE A 191 0.00 5.46 -13.00
CA PHE A 191 -0.26 4.87 -11.69
C PHE A 191 -1.25 3.72 -11.81
N PHE A 192 -0.92 2.56 -11.29
CA PHE A 192 -1.82 1.41 -11.32
C PHE A 192 -1.68 0.57 -10.06
N SER A 193 -2.83 0.31 -9.41
CA SER A 193 -2.90 -0.45 -8.16
C SER A 193 -4.30 -0.97 -7.90
N ASN A 194 -4.41 -1.94 -7.01
CA ASN A 194 -5.62 -2.15 -6.27
C ASN A 194 -5.79 -0.98 -5.30
N PRO A 195 -6.97 -0.33 -5.24
CA PRO A 195 -7.16 0.82 -4.36
C PRO A 195 -7.18 0.40 -2.89
N SER A 196 -6.57 1.18 -2.03
CA SER A 196 -6.58 0.97 -0.58
C SER A 196 -7.63 1.84 0.11
N ALA A 197 -7.69 3.13 -0.26
CA ALA A 197 -8.62 4.10 0.31
C ALA A 197 -9.04 5.14 -0.75
N PRO A 198 -10.21 5.78 -0.60
CA PRO A 198 -10.67 6.83 -1.52
C PRO A 198 -9.79 8.07 -1.54
N THR A 199 -9.15 8.38 -0.43
CA THR A 199 -8.36 9.60 -0.19
C THR A 199 -6.86 9.39 -0.38
N ALA A 200 -6.42 8.17 -0.69
CA ALA A 200 -5.01 7.82 -0.85
C ALA A 200 -4.75 7.03 -2.14
N GLY A 201 -3.49 6.85 -2.47
CA GLY A 201 -3.02 5.99 -3.55
C GLY A 201 -3.71 6.24 -4.89
N VAL A 202 -4.08 5.15 -5.56
CA VAL A 202 -4.77 5.18 -6.86
C VAL A 202 -6.21 5.68 -6.74
N GLY A 203 -6.87 5.49 -5.59
CA GLY A 203 -8.24 5.95 -5.36
C GLY A 203 -8.36 7.48 -5.42
N ALA A 204 -7.48 8.20 -4.70
CA ALA A 204 -7.42 9.65 -4.73
C ALA A 204 -7.11 10.19 -6.14
N ARG A 205 -6.15 9.57 -6.84
CA ARG A 205 -5.78 9.96 -8.21
C ARG A 205 -6.91 9.72 -9.21
N PHE A 206 -7.62 8.60 -9.08
CA PHE A 206 -8.80 8.33 -9.92
C PHE A 206 -9.89 9.37 -9.72
N THR A 207 -10.14 9.81 -8.48
CA THR A 207 -11.16 10.82 -8.18
C THR A 207 -10.91 12.15 -8.90
N THR A 208 -9.65 12.52 -9.14
CA THR A 208 -9.27 13.74 -9.86
C THR A 208 -9.14 13.57 -11.38
N SER A 209 -9.18 12.33 -11.88
CA SER A 209 -9.07 11.99 -13.31
C SER A 209 -10.39 12.17 -14.07
N CYS A 210 -10.37 11.87 -15.37
CA CYS A 210 -11.56 11.88 -16.23
C CYS A 210 -12.57 10.77 -15.86
N GLN A 211 -12.18 9.75 -15.05
CA GLN A 211 -13.01 8.67 -14.53
C GLN A 211 -13.74 7.89 -15.62
N TYR A 212 -12.98 7.17 -16.45
CA TYR A 212 -13.56 6.24 -17.41
C TYR A 212 -14.23 5.06 -16.71
N HIS A 213 -15.49 4.78 -17.10
CA HIS A 213 -16.26 3.61 -16.73
C HIS A 213 -16.59 2.79 -17.98
N TRP A 214 -16.56 1.45 -17.86
CA TRP A 214 -16.90 0.54 -18.95
C TRP A 214 -18.40 0.39 -19.07
N PHE A 215 -19.02 1.14 -19.99
CA PHE A 215 -20.45 1.09 -20.25
C PHE A 215 -20.77 -0.04 -21.21
N ILE A 216 -21.81 -0.78 -20.89
CA ILE A 216 -22.36 -1.88 -21.67
C ILE A 216 -23.81 -1.55 -22.06
N ARG A 217 -24.28 -2.18 -23.14
CA ARG A 217 -25.63 -2.01 -23.66
C ARG A 217 -26.34 -3.35 -23.74
N PRO A 218 -27.07 -3.78 -22.71
CA PRO A 218 -27.91 -4.98 -22.76
C PRO A 218 -29.00 -4.92 -23.81
N SER A 219 -29.71 -6.05 -24.03
CA SER A 219 -30.75 -6.21 -25.06
C SER A 219 -31.88 -5.17 -25.00
N CYS A 220 -32.13 -4.57 -23.82
CA CYS A 220 -33.13 -3.50 -23.68
C CYS A 220 -32.63 -2.11 -24.16
N GLY A 221 -31.37 -1.99 -24.59
CA GLY A 221 -30.79 -0.77 -25.09
C GLY A 221 -30.35 0.23 -24.03
N HIS A 222 -30.49 -0.06 -22.74
CA HIS A 222 -30.06 0.84 -21.66
C HIS A 222 -28.55 0.80 -21.47
N TRP A 223 -27.89 1.95 -21.57
CA TRP A 223 -26.47 2.09 -21.31
C TRP A 223 -26.21 2.20 -19.80
N GLN A 224 -25.37 1.32 -19.25
CA GLN A 224 -24.98 1.28 -17.85
C GLN A 224 -23.58 0.69 -17.70
N TYR A 225 -22.86 1.02 -16.64
CA TYR A 225 -21.71 0.25 -16.20
C TYR A 225 -22.12 -0.67 -15.06
N LEU A 226 -21.38 -1.75 -14.84
CA LEU A 226 -21.69 -2.69 -13.76
C LEU A 226 -21.22 -2.13 -12.42
N ASP A 227 -22.14 -2.11 -11.48
CA ASP A 227 -21.95 -1.78 -10.08
C ASP A 227 -22.46 -2.95 -9.23
N TRP A 228 -21.67 -3.38 -8.24
CA TRP A 228 -21.97 -4.57 -7.44
C TRP A 228 -23.34 -4.48 -6.78
N GLU A 229 -23.58 -3.39 -6.10
CA GLU A 229 -24.77 -3.17 -5.31
C GLU A 229 -26.04 -3.01 -6.17
N LYS A 230 -25.89 -2.59 -7.42
CA LYS A 230 -27.01 -2.34 -8.32
C LYS A 230 -27.34 -3.52 -9.22
N ASN A 231 -26.32 -4.23 -9.70
CA ASN A 231 -26.50 -5.18 -10.79
C ASN A 231 -26.47 -6.65 -10.37
N VAL A 232 -25.92 -6.99 -9.20
CA VAL A 232 -25.90 -8.38 -8.74
C VAL A 232 -27.18 -8.70 -7.98
N ARG A 233 -27.89 -9.72 -8.41
CA ARG A 233 -29.18 -10.12 -7.82
C ARG A 233 -29.33 -11.65 -7.79
N PRO A 234 -30.04 -12.20 -6.80
CA PRO A 234 -30.47 -13.60 -6.81
C PRO A 234 -31.27 -13.93 -8.07
N HIS A 235 -30.98 -15.04 -8.72
CA HIS A 235 -31.64 -15.47 -9.93
C HIS A 235 -31.55 -16.99 -10.10
N GLN A 236 -32.69 -17.69 -10.24
CA GLN A 236 -32.80 -19.13 -10.54
C GLN A 236 -31.92 -20.04 -9.66
N GLY A 237 -31.89 -19.80 -8.34
CA GLY A 237 -31.09 -20.58 -7.40
C GLY A 237 -29.60 -20.22 -7.31
N GLY A 238 -29.15 -19.17 -8.01
CA GLY A 238 -27.85 -18.58 -7.96
C GLY A 238 -27.93 -17.07 -8.04
N HIS A 239 -26.91 -16.42 -8.64
CA HIS A 239 -26.85 -14.98 -8.84
C HIS A 239 -26.55 -14.63 -10.30
N ALA A 240 -27.04 -13.49 -10.76
CA ALA A 240 -26.80 -12.99 -12.10
C ALA A 240 -26.61 -11.47 -12.12
N TYR A 241 -25.92 -11.00 -13.15
CA TYR A 241 -25.88 -9.57 -13.46
C TYR A 241 -27.18 -9.16 -14.11
N MET A 242 -27.89 -8.21 -13.48
CA MET A 242 -29.21 -7.76 -13.93
C MET A 242 -29.14 -6.30 -14.37
N CYS A 243 -29.89 -5.98 -15.44
CA CYS A 243 -30.02 -4.59 -15.90
C CYS A 243 -30.79 -3.76 -14.87
N GLU A 244 -30.23 -2.61 -14.46
CA GLU A 244 -30.86 -1.73 -13.47
C GLU A 244 -32.19 -1.14 -13.93
N LYS A 245 -32.41 -1.00 -15.26
CA LYS A 245 -33.64 -0.44 -15.83
C LYS A 245 -34.75 -1.46 -15.99
N CYS A 246 -34.48 -2.62 -16.59
CA CYS A 246 -35.52 -3.60 -16.99
C CYS A 246 -35.48 -4.89 -16.18
N GLY A 247 -34.53 -5.10 -15.29
CA GLY A 247 -34.40 -6.29 -14.46
C GLY A 247 -34.10 -7.59 -15.23
N LYS A 248 -33.76 -7.54 -16.52
CA LYS A 248 -33.37 -8.73 -17.31
C LYS A 248 -31.88 -9.01 -17.13
N GLY A 249 -31.54 -10.31 -17.22
CA GLY A 249 -30.14 -10.77 -17.11
C GLY A 249 -29.24 -10.15 -18.20
N ILE A 250 -28.06 -9.75 -17.80
CA ILE A 250 -27.00 -9.25 -18.67
C ILE A 250 -26.14 -10.42 -19.10
N ARG A 251 -26.05 -10.68 -20.40
CA ARG A 251 -25.32 -11.80 -20.96
C ARG A 251 -23.81 -11.54 -20.99
N ARG A 252 -23.03 -12.63 -21.11
CA ARG A 252 -21.57 -12.56 -21.29
C ARG A 252 -21.17 -11.64 -22.45
N ASP A 253 -21.82 -11.78 -23.61
CA ASP A 253 -21.55 -11.00 -24.82
C ASP A 253 -21.86 -9.50 -24.64
N ASP A 254 -22.85 -9.16 -23.80
CA ASP A 254 -23.18 -7.77 -23.52
C ASP A 254 -22.06 -7.10 -22.70
N ARG A 255 -21.42 -7.85 -21.77
CA ARG A 255 -20.29 -7.38 -20.98
C ARG A 255 -19.03 -7.15 -21.83
N GLU A 256 -18.83 -7.99 -22.86
CA GLU A 256 -17.71 -7.86 -23.78
C GLU A 256 -17.86 -6.65 -24.72
N LYS A 257 -19.08 -6.32 -25.14
CA LYS A 257 -19.36 -5.28 -26.15
C LYS A 257 -19.60 -3.90 -25.55
N GLY A 258 -18.79 -3.51 -24.60
CA GLY A 258 -18.88 -2.19 -23.99
C GLY A 258 -18.01 -1.14 -24.67
N GLN A 259 -18.04 0.05 -24.06
CA GLN A 259 -17.17 1.18 -24.42
C GLN A 259 -16.81 1.99 -23.18
N TRP A 260 -15.64 2.59 -23.19
CA TRP A 260 -15.21 3.50 -22.13
C TRP A 260 -15.90 4.84 -22.29
N VAL A 261 -16.52 5.34 -21.22
CA VAL A 261 -17.15 6.64 -21.17
C VAL A 261 -16.57 7.42 -20.00
N ALA A 262 -16.02 8.60 -20.29
CA ALA A 262 -15.47 9.51 -19.28
C ALA A 262 -16.60 10.25 -18.55
N LYS A 263 -16.58 10.24 -17.23
CA LYS A 263 -17.49 11.06 -16.41
C LYS A 263 -17.13 12.55 -16.51
N TYR A 264 -15.84 12.85 -16.62
CA TYR A 264 -15.30 14.21 -16.71
C TYR A 264 -14.36 14.34 -17.92
N PRO A 265 -14.88 14.42 -19.15
CA PRO A 265 -14.08 14.32 -20.38
C PRO A 265 -13.07 15.45 -20.60
N LYS A 266 -13.21 16.57 -19.87
CA LYS A 266 -12.32 17.73 -19.99
C LYS A 266 -11.06 17.64 -19.10
N ARG A 267 -10.96 16.61 -18.26
CA ARG A 267 -9.78 16.43 -17.40
C ARG A 267 -8.66 15.76 -18.17
N GLU A 268 -7.44 16.23 -17.95
CA GLU A 268 -6.23 15.78 -18.66
C GLU A 268 -5.77 14.38 -18.23
N VAL A 269 -6.02 14.01 -16.98
CA VAL A 269 -5.61 12.70 -16.44
C VAL A 269 -6.59 11.64 -16.89
N HIS A 270 -6.13 10.64 -17.63
CA HIS A 270 -6.94 9.51 -18.05
C HIS A 270 -7.00 8.45 -16.92
N GLY A 271 -8.15 8.32 -16.29
CA GLY A 271 -8.37 7.36 -15.20
C GLY A 271 -9.34 6.24 -15.61
N TYR A 272 -8.91 5.00 -15.49
CA TYR A 272 -9.71 3.80 -15.81
C TYR A 272 -10.05 3.04 -14.53
N TRP A 273 -11.33 2.75 -14.31
CA TRP A 273 -11.75 1.80 -13.29
C TRP A 273 -11.99 0.43 -13.92
N ILE A 274 -11.14 -0.54 -13.57
CA ILE A 274 -11.17 -1.89 -14.13
C ILE A 274 -11.48 -2.89 -13.02
N ASN A 275 -12.60 -3.59 -13.11
CA ASN A 275 -13.06 -4.56 -12.11
C ASN A 275 -13.31 -5.94 -12.73
N GLN A 276 -13.43 -6.97 -11.88
CA GLN A 276 -13.64 -8.34 -12.35
C GLN A 276 -15.03 -8.58 -12.95
N MET A 277 -16.03 -7.76 -12.67
CA MET A 277 -17.34 -7.86 -13.31
C MET A 277 -17.29 -7.59 -14.81
N MET A 278 -16.27 -6.85 -15.30
CA MET A 278 -16.05 -6.63 -16.74
C MET A 278 -15.56 -7.88 -17.45
N ALA A 279 -14.90 -8.79 -16.74
CA ALA A 279 -14.27 -9.99 -17.27
C ALA A 279 -15.34 -11.02 -17.65
N PRO A 280 -15.59 -11.31 -18.97
CA PRO A 280 -16.67 -12.20 -19.37
C PRO A 280 -16.51 -13.64 -18.91
N TRP A 281 -15.28 -14.07 -18.59
CA TRP A 281 -14.97 -15.43 -18.10
C TRP A 281 -15.27 -15.62 -16.60
N ILE A 282 -15.49 -14.56 -15.84
CA ILE A 282 -15.87 -14.63 -14.43
C ILE A 282 -17.38 -14.58 -14.33
N ASN A 283 -17.99 -15.59 -13.71
CA ASN A 283 -19.43 -15.61 -13.49
C ASN A 283 -19.83 -14.89 -12.19
N CYS A 284 -21.11 -14.58 -12.05
CA CYS A 284 -21.62 -13.83 -10.92
C CYS A 284 -21.50 -14.61 -9.61
N ASP A 285 -21.82 -15.92 -9.64
CA ASP A 285 -21.79 -16.79 -8.45
C ASP A 285 -20.38 -16.91 -7.86
N GLN A 286 -19.34 -16.94 -8.71
CA GLN A 286 -17.95 -16.94 -8.23
C GLN A 286 -17.65 -15.70 -7.40
N LEU A 287 -18.09 -14.52 -7.84
CA LEU A 287 -17.86 -13.28 -7.11
C LEU A 287 -18.69 -13.20 -5.82
N VAL A 288 -19.92 -13.74 -5.83
CA VAL A 288 -20.74 -13.82 -4.60
C VAL A 288 -20.07 -14.74 -3.58
N GLN A 289 -19.55 -15.90 -4.00
CA GLN A 289 -18.80 -16.79 -3.12
C GLN A 289 -17.51 -16.12 -2.57
N GLU A 290 -16.85 -15.28 -3.37
CA GLU A 290 -15.71 -14.50 -2.88
C GLU A 290 -16.13 -13.45 -1.84
N GLU A 291 -17.27 -12.76 -2.05
CA GLU A 291 -17.79 -11.81 -1.05
C GLU A 291 -18.15 -12.50 0.27
N GLU A 292 -18.77 -13.68 0.21
CA GLU A 292 -19.16 -14.44 1.40
C GLU A 292 -17.96 -15.01 2.18
N ASN A 293 -16.91 -15.44 1.47
CA ASN A 293 -15.77 -16.13 2.07
C ASN A 293 -14.58 -15.22 2.38
N LYS A 294 -14.57 -13.99 1.90
CA LYS A 294 -13.47 -13.04 2.09
C LYS A 294 -13.91 -11.84 2.94
N ASP A 295 -12.92 -11.18 3.51
CA ASP A 295 -13.17 -9.88 4.15
C ASP A 295 -13.71 -8.86 3.14
N LYS A 296 -14.66 -8.02 3.56
CA LYS A 296 -15.27 -7.00 2.69
C LYS A 296 -14.26 -6.05 2.07
N ALA A 297 -13.25 -5.61 2.82
CA ALA A 297 -12.23 -4.74 2.27
C ALA A 297 -11.40 -5.45 1.20
N TYR A 298 -11.07 -6.74 1.39
CA TYR A 298 -10.44 -7.54 0.35
C TYR A 298 -11.32 -7.60 -0.90
N PHE A 299 -12.59 -7.96 -0.75
CA PHE A 299 -13.52 -8.07 -1.87
C PHE A 299 -13.63 -6.76 -2.66
N TYR A 300 -13.85 -5.64 -1.97
CA TYR A 300 -13.96 -4.34 -2.64
C TYR A 300 -12.64 -3.92 -3.30
N ASN A 301 -11.51 -4.04 -2.62
CA ASN A 301 -10.24 -3.54 -3.12
C ASN A 301 -9.66 -4.42 -4.24
N PHE A 302 -9.71 -5.75 -4.09
CA PHE A 302 -9.04 -6.68 -5.01
C PHE A 302 -9.97 -7.28 -6.07
N VAL A 303 -11.25 -7.44 -5.79
CA VAL A 303 -12.23 -8.00 -6.74
C VAL A 303 -12.97 -6.91 -7.48
N LEU A 304 -13.51 -5.93 -6.78
CA LEU A 304 -14.23 -4.81 -7.40
C LEU A 304 -13.31 -3.68 -7.85
N GLY A 305 -12.05 -3.64 -7.41
CA GLY A 305 -11.16 -2.51 -7.70
C GLY A 305 -11.73 -1.18 -7.22
N LYS A 306 -12.50 -1.21 -6.14
CA LYS A 306 -13.12 -0.06 -5.47
C LYS A 306 -12.47 0.14 -4.11
N PRO A 307 -12.12 1.36 -3.70
CA PRO A 307 -11.64 1.58 -2.34
C PRO A 307 -12.76 1.34 -1.34
N TYR A 308 -12.50 0.48 -0.36
CA TYR A 308 -13.44 0.18 0.72
C TYR A 308 -13.13 1.04 1.94
N ILE A 309 -14.15 1.74 2.43
CA ILE A 309 -14.14 2.29 3.77
C ILE A 309 -15.10 1.42 4.57
N GLY A 310 -14.58 0.65 5.51
CA GLY A 310 -15.41 -0.04 6.49
C GLY A 310 -16.26 1.01 7.20
N SER A 311 -17.58 0.82 7.21
CA SER A 311 -18.51 1.71 7.89
C SER A 311 -18.20 1.86 9.39
N ASP A 312 -17.35 1.00 9.92
CA ASP A 312 -17.13 0.85 11.35
C ASP A 312 -15.98 1.73 11.90
N ILE A 313 -15.11 2.32 11.04
CA ILE A 313 -14.01 3.18 11.53
C ILE A 313 -13.75 4.34 10.57
N VAL A 314 -14.63 5.31 10.56
CA VAL A 314 -14.27 6.67 10.13
C VAL A 314 -13.66 7.37 11.34
N ILE A 315 -12.33 7.54 11.31
CA ILE A 315 -11.67 8.37 12.32
C ILE A 315 -11.90 9.82 11.93
N ASP A 316 -13.01 10.36 12.41
CA ASP A 316 -13.35 11.76 12.24
C ASP A 316 -13.16 12.56 13.56
N ALA A 317 -13.34 13.86 13.49
CA ALA A 317 -13.23 14.72 14.66
C ALA A 317 -14.19 14.31 15.79
N SER A 318 -15.37 13.76 15.46
CA SER A 318 -16.39 13.40 16.45
C SER A 318 -15.91 12.26 17.36
N LEU A 319 -15.07 11.34 16.85
CA LEU A 319 -14.48 10.26 17.65
C LEU A 319 -13.67 10.80 18.83
N ILE A 320 -12.96 11.90 18.63
CA ILE A 320 -12.10 12.52 19.66
C ILE A 320 -12.93 13.50 20.49
N LEU A 321 -13.71 14.38 19.86
CA LEU A 321 -14.47 15.43 20.52
C LEU A 321 -15.53 14.89 21.49
N ARG A 322 -16.20 13.78 21.18
CA ARG A 322 -17.16 13.14 22.10
C ARG A 322 -16.52 12.59 23.38
N ASN A 323 -15.20 12.43 23.36
CA ASN A 323 -14.43 11.98 24.52
C ASN A 323 -13.83 13.12 25.33
N VAL A 324 -14.06 14.38 24.97
CA VAL A 324 -13.66 15.54 25.78
C VAL A 324 -14.50 15.59 27.04
N SER A 325 -13.85 15.71 28.19
CA SER A 325 -14.49 15.66 29.50
C SER A 325 -13.67 16.44 30.53
N ASN A 326 -14.31 17.24 31.36
CA ASN A 326 -13.66 18.02 32.41
C ASN A 326 -13.48 17.23 33.74
N ARG A 327 -13.44 15.88 33.68
CA ARG A 327 -13.51 15.01 34.87
C ARG A 327 -12.18 14.39 35.30
N ILE A 328 -11.02 14.90 34.85
CA ILE A 328 -9.75 14.41 35.37
C ILE A 328 -9.39 15.16 36.64
N ASN A 329 -9.46 14.45 37.76
CA ASN A 329 -9.32 15.04 39.11
C ASN A 329 -7.87 14.93 39.64
N SER A 330 -7.09 14.01 39.12
CA SER A 330 -5.72 13.74 39.58
C SER A 330 -4.72 13.68 38.40
N LYS A 331 -3.55 14.27 38.62
CA LYS A 331 -2.40 14.18 37.69
C LYS A 331 -1.28 13.33 38.28
N THR A 332 -1.66 12.25 38.96
CA THR A 332 -0.73 11.22 39.48
C THR A 332 -0.64 10.03 38.50
N ASP A 333 0.35 9.19 38.65
CA ASP A 333 0.58 7.98 37.83
C ASP A 333 0.56 8.28 36.32
N CYS A 334 1.25 9.35 35.95
CA CYS A 334 1.23 9.87 34.60
C CYS A 334 2.07 9.02 33.67
N ILE A 335 1.55 8.82 32.47
CA ILE A 335 2.23 8.22 31.33
C ILE A 335 2.39 9.27 30.26
N MET A 336 3.58 9.32 29.64
CA MET A 336 3.91 10.16 28.51
C MET A 336 4.26 9.29 27.29
N GLY A 337 3.56 9.44 26.20
CA GLY A 337 3.93 8.87 24.90
C GLY A 337 4.60 9.93 24.05
N VAL A 338 5.72 9.60 23.42
CA VAL A 338 6.50 10.55 22.59
C VAL A 338 6.82 9.90 21.26
N ASP A 339 6.38 10.54 20.18
CA ASP A 339 6.80 10.25 18.81
C ASP A 339 7.88 11.22 18.39
N GLN A 340 9.02 10.69 17.92
CA GLN A 340 10.15 11.53 17.54
C GLN A 340 10.22 11.76 16.02
N GLY A 341 10.61 12.97 15.69
CA GLY A 341 10.85 13.44 14.33
C GLY A 341 11.59 14.79 14.41
N LEU A 342 11.55 15.57 13.35
CA LEU A 342 12.04 16.97 13.39
C LEU A 342 11.33 17.78 14.48
N LYS A 343 10.02 17.56 14.65
CA LYS A 343 9.26 17.95 15.83
C LYS A 343 8.91 16.67 16.61
N LYS A 344 9.06 16.72 17.93
CA LYS A 344 8.59 15.69 18.83
C LYS A 344 7.12 15.96 19.15
N HIS A 345 6.28 14.95 19.02
CA HIS A 345 4.88 15.01 19.39
C HIS A 345 4.68 14.22 20.67
N PHE A 346 4.00 14.78 21.64
CA PHE A 346 3.80 14.12 22.92
C PHE A 346 2.37 14.15 23.40
N VAL A 347 2.02 13.15 24.17
CA VAL A 347 0.74 12.97 24.83
C VAL A 347 1.01 12.63 26.29
N VAL A 348 0.42 13.36 27.23
CA VAL A 348 0.51 13.09 28.68
C VAL A 348 -0.88 12.83 29.24
N GLY A 349 -1.00 11.79 30.02
CA GLY A 349 -2.25 11.40 30.64
C GLY A 349 -2.06 10.35 31.74
N ASN A 350 -3.15 9.86 32.30
CA ASN A 350 -3.18 8.76 33.24
C ASN A 350 -4.42 7.89 32.97
N LYS A 351 -4.80 6.99 33.88
CA LYS A 351 -5.98 6.11 33.73
C LYS A 351 -7.31 6.86 33.58
N GLU A 352 -7.40 8.14 33.99
CA GLU A 352 -8.59 8.96 33.83
C GLU A 352 -8.70 9.61 32.47
N GLY A 353 -7.55 9.78 31.76
CA GLY A 353 -7.49 10.30 30.38
C GLY A 353 -6.25 11.14 30.08
N ILE A 354 -6.26 11.74 28.91
CA ILE A 354 -5.23 12.62 28.37
C ILE A 354 -5.54 14.06 28.79
N PHE A 355 -4.55 14.77 29.33
CA PHE A 355 -4.74 16.16 29.77
C PHE A 355 -3.71 17.14 29.20
N GLU A 356 -2.69 16.66 28.51
CA GLU A 356 -1.76 17.51 27.77
C GLU A 356 -1.31 16.83 26.48
N VAL A 357 -1.40 17.56 25.38
CA VAL A 357 -0.84 17.17 24.06
C VAL A 357 -0.06 18.35 23.53
N GLY A 358 1.03 18.11 22.81
CA GLY A 358 1.81 19.20 22.28
C GLY A 358 2.98 18.75 21.41
N THR A 359 3.69 19.74 20.88
CA THR A 359 4.85 19.54 20.02
C THR A 359 6.01 20.42 20.48
N THR A 360 7.23 19.92 20.31
CA THR A 360 8.45 20.69 20.54
C THR A 360 9.56 20.22 19.59
N LYS A 361 10.56 21.07 19.37
CA LYS A 361 11.80 20.70 18.66
C LYS A 361 12.91 20.28 19.62
N ASP A 362 12.79 20.62 20.91
CA ASP A 362 13.84 20.44 21.91
C ASP A 362 13.55 19.23 22.81
N TRP A 363 14.55 18.39 23.02
CA TRP A 363 14.48 17.29 23.96
C TRP A 363 14.43 17.75 25.43
N ASN A 364 15.01 18.93 25.74
CA ASN A 364 14.91 19.52 27.08
C ASN A 364 13.45 19.81 27.48
N ASP A 365 12.61 20.22 26.51
CA ASP A 365 11.19 20.43 26.79
C ASP A 365 10.49 19.11 27.10
N ILE A 366 10.79 18.04 26.36
CA ILE A 366 10.29 16.69 26.64
C ILE A 366 10.69 16.24 28.05
N GLU A 367 11.95 16.46 28.41
CA GLU A 367 12.45 16.13 29.75
C GLU A 367 11.76 16.97 30.86
N ASN A 368 11.58 18.27 30.63
CA ASN A 368 10.89 19.16 31.56
C ASN A 368 9.43 18.77 31.76
N ILE A 369 8.70 18.41 30.67
CA ILE A 369 7.31 17.95 30.74
C ILE A 369 7.23 16.61 31.48
N ARG A 370 8.13 15.68 31.18
CA ARG A 370 8.22 14.42 31.92
C ARG A 370 8.42 14.65 33.41
N ASN A 371 9.33 15.54 33.78
CA ASN A 371 9.65 15.86 35.19
C ASN A 371 8.48 16.57 35.89
N LYS A 372 7.82 17.52 35.20
CA LYS A 372 6.64 18.25 35.71
C LYS A 372 5.54 17.29 36.19
N TYR A 373 5.35 16.17 35.50
CA TYR A 373 4.31 15.18 35.83
C TYR A 373 4.86 13.92 36.50
N ASP A 374 6.17 13.83 36.76
CA ASP A 374 6.87 12.59 37.15
C ASP A 374 6.42 11.39 36.30
N ALA A 375 6.20 11.62 35.00
CA ALA A 375 5.61 10.66 34.10
C ALA A 375 6.57 9.52 33.75
N ILE A 376 6.02 8.33 33.58
CA ILE A 376 6.72 7.25 32.87
C ILE A 376 6.59 7.52 31.39
N ALA A 377 7.72 7.70 30.71
CA ALA A 377 7.77 8.02 29.28
C ALA A 377 8.05 6.77 28.43
N ILE A 378 7.21 6.55 27.41
CA ILE A 378 7.44 5.59 26.32
C ILE A 378 7.76 6.42 25.09
N ILE A 379 8.99 6.32 24.62
CA ILE A 379 9.53 7.15 23.54
C ILE A 379 9.79 6.26 22.33
N ASP A 380 9.45 6.74 21.13
CA ASP A 380 9.88 6.09 19.89
C ASP A 380 11.40 5.92 19.89
N ALA A 381 11.85 4.72 19.54
CA ALA A 381 13.30 4.43 19.51
C ALA A 381 13.98 4.93 18.24
N LEU A 382 13.24 5.27 17.18
CA LEU A 382 13.78 5.68 15.88
C LEU A 382 13.24 7.06 15.48
N PRO A 383 13.94 7.86 14.64
CA PRO A 383 15.18 7.50 13.93
C PRO A 383 16.48 7.77 14.73
N ASP A 384 16.47 8.59 15.79
CA ASP A 384 17.68 8.95 16.55
C ASP A 384 17.63 8.40 17.98
N LEU A 385 18.55 7.49 18.28
CA LEU A 385 18.67 6.85 19.58
C LEU A 385 19.51 7.62 20.60
N THR A 386 20.21 8.68 20.19
CA THR A 386 21.24 9.31 21.02
C THR A 386 20.65 9.91 22.30
N VAL A 387 19.73 10.85 22.16
CA VAL A 387 19.11 11.53 23.31
C VAL A 387 18.14 10.62 24.06
N PRO A 388 17.27 9.83 23.38
CA PRO A 388 16.39 8.88 24.09
C PRO A 388 17.16 7.87 24.96
N ARG A 389 18.32 7.37 24.53
CA ARG A 389 19.18 6.49 25.36
C ARG A 389 19.70 7.21 26.60
N GLN A 390 20.22 8.42 26.44
CA GLN A 390 20.68 9.23 27.58
C GLN A 390 19.55 9.46 28.58
N MET A 391 18.35 9.78 28.11
CA MET A 391 17.18 9.94 28.98
C MET A 391 16.82 8.63 29.69
N ARG A 392 16.86 7.48 29.01
CA ARG A 392 16.62 6.17 29.63
C ARG A 392 17.66 5.86 30.72
N GLU A 393 18.93 6.17 30.48
CA GLU A 393 20.01 5.97 31.45
C GLU A 393 19.88 6.92 32.66
N LYS A 394 19.51 8.18 32.41
CA LYS A 394 19.28 9.20 33.45
C LYS A 394 18.04 8.90 34.32
N TYR A 395 17.00 8.28 33.72
CA TYR A 395 15.74 7.99 34.41
C TYR A 395 15.40 6.51 34.34
N PRO A 396 16.17 5.62 35.00
CA PRO A 396 15.89 4.21 35.03
C PRO A 396 14.49 3.94 35.64
N HIS A 397 13.74 2.99 35.07
CA HIS A 397 12.34 2.65 35.40
C HIS A 397 11.30 3.74 35.08
N LYS A 398 11.70 4.87 34.51
CA LYS A 398 10.81 5.97 34.13
C LYS A 398 10.83 6.28 32.63
N VAL A 399 11.85 5.84 31.90
CA VAL A 399 11.95 6.04 30.45
C VAL A 399 12.18 4.70 29.76
N TYR A 400 11.36 4.44 28.76
CA TYR A 400 11.39 3.22 27.94
C TYR A 400 11.43 3.58 26.46
N LEU A 401 12.18 2.84 25.65
CA LEU A 401 12.32 3.03 24.21
C LEU A 401 11.53 1.98 23.46
N CYS A 402 10.58 2.39 22.63
CA CYS A 402 9.69 1.51 21.92
C CYS A 402 10.09 1.35 20.45
N TYR A 403 10.23 0.11 20.00
CA TYR A 403 10.39 -0.25 18.60
C TYR A 403 9.11 -0.87 18.07
N TYR A 404 8.71 -0.49 16.87
CA TYR A 404 7.77 -1.28 16.13
C TYR A 404 8.47 -2.46 15.47
N HIS A 405 8.04 -3.68 15.77
CA HIS A 405 8.60 -4.87 15.14
C HIS A 405 7.73 -5.33 13.96
N ARG A 406 8.38 -5.90 12.94
CA ARG A 406 7.71 -6.60 11.86
C ARG A 406 7.51 -8.07 12.25
N ASP A 407 6.30 -8.49 12.27
CA ASP A 407 5.65 -9.84 12.21
C ASP A 407 6.51 -11.14 12.26
N LYS A 408 7.54 -11.26 13.07
CA LYS A 408 8.18 -12.57 13.28
C LYS A 408 7.65 -13.32 14.49
N ASP A 409 7.11 -12.63 15.50
CA ASP A 409 6.50 -13.23 16.70
C ASP A 409 5.00 -12.91 16.75
N LYS A 410 4.19 -13.65 16.01
CA LYS A 410 2.72 -13.48 15.91
C LYS A 410 1.96 -13.61 17.22
N ALA A 411 2.60 -13.98 18.32
CA ALA A 411 1.92 -14.31 19.56
C ALA A 411 1.71 -13.13 20.52
N VAL A 412 2.56 -12.10 20.52
CA VAL A 412 2.55 -11.06 21.57
C VAL A 412 2.38 -9.66 20.97
N GLU A 413 1.34 -8.94 21.40
CA GLU A 413 1.07 -7.56 20.98
C GLU A 413 2.17 -6.58 21.43
N VAL A 414 2.64 -6.72 22.68
CA VAL A 414 3.72 -5.89 23.26
C VAL A 414 4.67 -6.76 24.08
N LYS A 415 5.95 -6.71 23.76
CA LYS A 415 7.01 -7.40 24.48
C LYS A 415 7.87 -6.39 25.23
N TRP A 416 8.01 -6.56 26.54
CA TRP A 416 8.89 -5.77 27.40
C TRP A 416 10.22 -6.48 27.59
N GLY A 417 11.31 -5.75 27.40
CA GLY A 417 12.65 -6.29 27.57
C GLY A 417 12.96 -6.63 29.03
N LYS A 418 13.75 -7.67 29.20
CA LYS A 418 14.28 -8.15 30.49
C LYS A 418 15.82 -8.17 30.42
N ASP A 419 16.46 -8.20 31.55
CA ASP A 419 17.91 -8.31 31.67
C ASP A 419 18.67 -7.30 30.79
N LYS A 420 19.38 -7.77 29.76
CA LYS A 420 20.15 -6.94 28.84
C LYS A 420 19.31 -5.96 28.04
N ASP A 421 18.08 -6.33 27.77
CA ASP A 421 17.12 -5.56 26.97
C ASP A 421 16.20 -4.69 27.84
N TRP A 422 16.50 -4.59 29.14
CA TRP A 422 15.72 -3.78 30.06
C TRP A 422 15.62 -2.31 29.60
N GLY A 423 14.42 -1.74 29.66
CA GLY A 423 14.14 -0.39 29.18
C GLY A 423 13.82 -0.30 27.68
N TYR A 424 13.75 -1.44 26.98
CA TYR A 424 13.26 -1.52 25.61
C TYR A 424 11.90 -2.21 25.55
N VAL A 425 11.09 -1.79 24.58
CA VAL A 425 9.75 -2.31 24.32
C VAL A 425 9.62 -2.60 22.84
N TRP A 426 9.06 -3.73 22.47
CA TRP A 426 8.71 -4.07 21.10
C TRP A 426 7.20 -4.21 20.99
N ALA A 427 6.60 -3.49 20.03
CA ALA A 427 5.16 -3.45 19.84
C ALA A 427 4.78 -3.79 18.41
N ASP A 428 3.72 -4.58 18.23
CA ASP A 428 3.09 -4.75 16.92
C ASP A 428 2.31 -3.47 16.59
N ARG A 429 2.80 -2.70 15.60
CA ARG A 429 2.23 -1.40 15.23
C ARG A 429 0.72 -1.49 14.95
N ASN A 430 0.31 -2.45 14.14
CA ASN A 430 -1.08 -2.53 13.69
C ASN A 430 -2.04 -2.95 14.80
N ARG A 431 -1.65 -3.92 15.62
CA ARG A 431 -2.46 -4.41 16.74
C ARG A 431 -2.59 -3.34 17.83
N THR A 432 -1.49 -2.68 18.18
CA THR A 432 -1.51 -1.64 19.21
C THR A 432 -2.27 -0.40 18.74
N LEU A 433 -2.14 0.03 17.48
CA LEU A 433 -2.95 1.11 16.90
C LEU A 433 -4.45 0.75 16.91
N GLN A 434 -4.81 -0.48 16.53
CA GLN A 434 -6.21 -0.94 16.64
C GLN A 434 -6.72 -0.81 18.07
N THR A 435 -5.91 -1.19 19.05
CA THR A 435 -6.27 -1.06 20.47
C THR A 435 -6.54 0.39 20.87
N VAL A 436 -5.74 1.36 20.40
CA VAL A 436 -6.00 2.79 20.67
C VAL A 436 -7.34 3.23 20.09
N ILE A 437 -7.63 2.82 18.85
CA ILE A 437 -8.89 3.14 18.18
C ILE A 437 -10.08 2.53 18.91
N ASP A 438 -9.97 1.29 19.37
CA ASP A 438 -11.00 0.61 20.15
C ASP A 438 -11.25 1.32 21.48
N TYR A 439 -10.20 1.82 22.15
CA TYR A 439 -10.32 2.59 23.38
C TYR A 439 -10.97 3.96 23.15
N LEU A 440 -10.63 4.65 22.06
CA LEU A 440 -11.28 5.90 21.67
C LEU A 440 -12.76 5.66 21.33
N SER A 441 -13.05 4.63 20.53
CA SER A 441 -14.40 4.27 20.11
C SER A 441 -15.28 3.88 21.28
N GLY A 442 -14.73 3.12 22.21
CA GLY A 442 -15.40 2.68 23.45
C GLY A 442 -15.44 3.74 24.56
N GLY A 443 -14.93 4.96 24.32
CA GLY A 443 -14.92 6.03 25.31
C GLY A 443 -14.02 5.78 26.53
N LYS A 444 -13.04 4.89 26.40
CA LYS A 444 -12.09 4.54 27.48
C LYS A 444 -10.92 5.53 27.59
N ILE A 445 -10.62 6.27 26.54
CA ILE A 445 -9.70 7.41 26.56
C ILE A 445 -10.51 8.68 26.60
N LYS A 446 -10.34 9.50 27.63
CA LYS A 446 -10.96 10.81 27.78
C LYS A 446 -9.93 11.91 27.57
N PHE A 447 -10.39 13.11 27.21
CA PHE A 447 -9.55 14.28 27.06
C PHE A 447 -10.02 15.38 28.01
N ASN A 448 -9.13 15.85 28.86
CA ASN A 448 -9.36 17.01 29.72
C ASN A 448 -8.48 18.17 29.25
N THR A 449 -8.76 18.66 28.07
CA THR A 449 -8.04 19.77 27.44
C THR A 449 -9.00 20.59 26.58
N ASP A 450 -8.64 21.85 26.31
CA ASP A 450 -9.44 22.70 25.41
C ASP A 450 -9.55 22.04 24.03
N PRO A 451 -10.75 21.86 23.47
CA PRO A 451 -10.94 21.30 22.13
C PRO A 451 -10.10 21.99 21.04
N ARG A 452 -9.82 23.30 21.20
CA ARG A 452 -8.97 24.04 20.25
C ARG A 452 -7.52 23.58 20.25
N SER A 453 -7.01 23.10 21.39
CA SER A 453 -5.67 22.53 21.47
C SER A 453 -5.55 21.15 20.83
N LEU A 454 -6.68 20.53 20.47
CA LEU A 454 -6.74 19.23 19.80
C LEU A 454 -6.82 19.33 18.27
N GLU A 455 -6.75 20.51 17.66
CA GLU A 455 -6.93 20.67 16.20
C GLU A 455 -5.87 19.90 15.41
N GLU A 456 -4.58 20.09 15.70
CA GLU A 456 -3.48 19.34 15.08
C GLU A 456 -3.55 17.85 15.44
N TYR A 457 -3.87 17.52 16.68
CA TYR A 457 -4.08 16.15 17.14
C TYR A 457 -5.17 15.43 16.32
N ILE A 458 -6.33 16.07 16.14
CA ILE A 458 -7.44 15.54 15.36
C ILE A 458 -7.05 15.40 13.88
N SER A 459 -6.28 16.35 13.33
CA SER A 459 -5.86 16.29 11.93
C SER A 459 -5.00 15.06 11.65
N HIS A 460 -4.10 14.68 12.56
CA HIS A 460 -3.28 13.47 12.44
C HIS A 460 -4.13 12.19 12.48
N TRP A 461 -5.14 12.13 13.35
CA TRP A 461 -6.07 10.99 13.39
C TRP A 461 -6.92 10.86 12.13
N LYS A 462 -7.35 11.98 11.53
CA LYS A 462 -8.09 11.98 10.25
C LYS A 462 -7.28 11.47 9.06
N ASN A 463 -5.97 11.51 9.14
CA ASN A 463 -5.09 10.98 8.11
C ASN A 463 -4.98 9.46 8.14
N MET A 464 -5.40 8.80 9.24
CA MET A 464 -5.33 7.35 9.37
C MET A 464 -6.41 6.65 8.57
N TYR A 465 -6.04 5.56 7.93
CA TYR A 465 -6.96 4.65 7.25
C TYR A 465 -6.49 3.21 7.38
N LYS A 466 -7.42 2.29 7.28
CA LYS A 466 -7.15 0.85 7.32
C LYS A 466 -7.12 0.30 5.90
N MET A 467 -6.08 -0.43 5.55
CA MET A 467 -5.97 -1.06 4.24
C MET A 467 -5.70 -2.56 4.36
N VAL A 468 -6.03 -3.30 3.31
CA VAL A 468 -5.69 -4.70 3.19
C VAL A 468 -4.43 -4.83 2.34
N VAL A 469 -3.45 -5.56 2.86
CA VAL A 469 -2.25 -5.96 2.11
C VAL A 469 -2.15 -7.49 2.12
N GLU A 470 -1.61 -8.07 1.06
CA GLU A 470 -1.28 -9.50 1.03
C GLU A 470 0.13 -9.70 1.62
N ASP A 471 0.28 -10.72 2.45
CA ASP A 471 1.60 -11.12 2.93
C ASP A 471 2.37 -11.89 1.83
N ALA A 472 3.61 -12.32 2.13
CA ALA A 472 4.48 -13.00 1.17
C ALA A 472 3.90 -14.31 0.61
N ILE A 473 2.88 -14.88 1.24
CA ILE A 473 2.19 -16.10 0.82
C ILE A 473 0.77 -15.84 0.30
N GLY A 474 0.42 -14.56 0.07
CA GLY A 474 -0.87 -14.16 -0.48
C GLY A 474 -2.03 -14.14 0.54
N VAL A 475 -1.74 -14.19 1.84
CA VAL A 475 -2.78 -14.08 2.87
C VAL A 475 -3.08 -12.61 3.14
N PRO A 476 -4.35 -12.17 2.99
CA PRO A 476 -4.72 -10.78 3.26
C PRO A 476 -4.61 -10.46 4.75
N LYS A 477 -4.03 -9.31 5.07
CA LYS A 477 -3.97 -8.75 6.42
C LYS A 477 -4.32 -7.27 6.43
N PHE A 478 -4.93 -6.81 7.53
CA PHE A 478 -5.18 -5.40 7.73
C PHE A 478 -3.95 -4.70 8.28
N VAL A 479 -3.67 -3.52 7.73
CA VAL A 479 -2.65 -2.61 8.24
C VAL A 479 -3.22 -1.20 8.37
N TRP A 480 -2.75 -0.45 9.36
CA TRP A 480 -3.03 0.96 9.51
C TRP A 480 -1.97 1.78 8.80
N GLU A 481 -2.41 2.68 7.93
CA GLU A 481 -1.55 3.60 7.17
C GLU A 481 -2.06 5.03 7.32
N ALA A 482 -1.22 6.00 6.93
CA ALA A 482 -1.58 7.41 6.96
C ALA A 482 -1.36 8.05 5.59
N ASN A 483 -2.25 8.96 5.20
CA ASN A 483 -2.11 9.78 3.98
C ASN A 483 -1.55 11.19 4.26
N GLY A 484 -1.05 11.42 5.46
CA GLY A 484 -0.46 12.67 5.94
C GLY A 484 0.24 12.46 7.28
N ALA A 485 0.51 13.53 8.01
CA ALA A 485 1.12 13.46 9.33
C ALA A 485 0.27 12.62 10.30
N ASP A 486 0.91 11.71 11.05
CA ASP A 486 0.27 10.76 11.99
C ASP A 486 0.97 10.71 13.35
N HIS A 487 1.87 11.62 13.62
CA HIS A 487 2.73 11.62 14.82
C HIS A 487 1.96 11.55 16.14
N PHE A 488 0.83 12.27 16.27
CA PHE A 488 0.02 12.18 17.49
C PHE A 488 -0.68 10.84 17.66
N VAL A 489 -0.90 10.11 16.56
CA VAL A 489 -1.43 8.75 16.61
C VAL A 489 -0.40 7.82 17.27
N HIS A 490 0.86 7.94 16.86
CA HIS A 490 1.96 7.17 17.44
C HIS A 490 2.24 7.58 18.89
N ALA A 491 2.26 8.88 19.20
CA ALA A 491 2.38 9.35 20.57
C ALA A 491 1.26 8.80 21.48
N SER A 492 0.02 8.74 20.98
CA SER A 492 -1.11 8.12 21.69
C SER A 492 -0.95 6.61 21.86
N ASN A 493 -0.36 5.95 20.88
CA ASN A 493 -0.06 4.52 20.97
C ASN A 493 0.98 4.23 22.06
N TYR A 494 2.05 4.99 22.11
CA TYR A 494 3.08 4.87 23.15
C TYR A 494 2.51 5.17 24.55
N TYR A 495 1.65 6.20 24.67
CA TYR A 495 0.92 6.47 25.90
C TYR A 495 0.09 5.24 26.35
N LEU A 496 -0.69 4.64 25.45
CA LEU A 496 -1.55 3.50 25.80
C LEU A 496 -0.74 2.24 26.15
N ILE A 497 0.37 1.99 25.45
CA ILE A 497 1.30 0.89 25.78
C ILE A 497 1.81 1.03 27.21
N GLY A 498 2.23 2.23 27.61
CA GLY A 498 2.65 2.51 28.97
C GLY A 498 1.49 2.39 29.98
N LEU A 499 0.33 2.94 29.65
CA LEU A 499 -0.85 2.90 30.50
C LEU A 499 -1.28 1.46 30.81
N LYS A 500 -1.37 0.59 29.82
CA LYS A 500 -1.71 -0.84 30.01
C LYS A 500 -0.72 -1.55 30.95
N ARG A 501 0.57 -1.24 30.85
CA ARG A 501 1.61 -1.88 31.67
C ARG A 501 1.58 -1.43 33.12
N PHE A 502 1.49 -0.11 33.34
CA PHE A 502 1.75 0.48 34.66
C PHE A 502 0.48 0.74 35.48
N SER A 503 -0.70 0.89 34.86
CA SER A 503 -1.95 0.97 35.60
C SER A 503 -2.39 -0.36 36.22
N GLU A 504 -2.07 -1.50 35.60
CA GLU A 504 -2.37 -2.83 36.14
C GLU A 504 -1.44 -3.21 37.31
N GLN A 505 -0.18 -2.75 37.28
CA GLN A 505 0.79 -3.05 38.34
C GLN A 505 0.52 -2.30 39.66
N HIS A 506 -0.05 -1.09 39.62
CA HIS A 506 -0.43 -0.38 40.85
C HIS A 506 -1.58 -1.04 41.58
N GLY A 507 -2.45 -1.81 40.91
CA GLY A 507 -3.47 -2.64 41.53
C GLY A 507 -2.92 -3.91 42.20
N ALA A 508 -1.80 -4.45 41.74
CA ALA A 508 -1.15 -5.65 42.27
C ALA A 508 -0.16 -5.34 43.40
N VAL A 509 0.58 -4.22 43.31
CA VAL A 509 1.57 -3.83 44.34
C VAL A 509 0.94 -3.43 45.66
N LEU A 510 -0.33 -3.01 45.68
CA LEU A 510 -1.06 -2.78 46.94
C LEU A 510 -1.53 -4.07 47.64
N LYS A 511 -1.50 -5.23 46.94
CA LYS A 511 -1.75 -6.54 47.57
C LYS A 511 -0.50 -7.24 48.10
N ASP A 512 0.70 -6.85 47.67
CA ASP A 512 1.96 -7.53 48.00
C ASP A 512 2.80 -6.81 49.07
N LYS A 513 2.38 -5.64 49.58
CA LYS A 513 3.12 -4.96 50.65
C LYS A 513 2.83 -5.49 52.05
N THR A 514 2.07 -6.58 52.21
CA THR A 514 1.80 -7.22 53.48
C THR A 514 2.51 -8.56 53.73
N GLN A 515 3.43 -8.99 52.85
CA GLN A 515 4.19 -10.23 53.07
C GLN A 515 5.65 -10.12 52.62
N PHE A 516 6.44 -9.30 53.30
CA PHE A 516 7.90 -9.47 53.29
C PHE A 516 8.48 -8.96 54.60
N PHE A 517 8.39 -9.77 55.64
CA PHE A 517 9.37 -9.87 56.73
C PHE A 517 9.37 -11.29 57.25
N HIS A 518 10.60 -11.87 57.31
CA HIS A 518 11.09 -13.14 57.86
C HIS A 518 11.31 -14.28 56.85
N GLY A 519 12.59 -14.62 56.75
CA GLY A 519 13.10 -15.89 56.24
C GLY A 519 14.52 -15.79 55.63
N GLU A 520 15.51 -16.05 56.44
CA GLU A 520 16.93 -16.20 56.03
C GLU A 520 17.14 -17.39 55.07
N PRO A 521 18.21 -17.42 54.25
CA PRO A 521 18.42 -18.42 53.25
C PRO A 521 19.15 -19.64 53.79
N SER A 522 18.68 -20.84 53.52
CA SER A 522 19.43 -22.10 53.66
C SER A 522 19.85 -22.61 52.29
N PHE A 523 21.16 -22.74 52.14
CA PHE A 523 21.81 -23.41 51.01
C PHE A 523 21.65 -24.92 51.14
N GLU A 524 21.24 -25.62 50.09
CA GLU A 524 21.60 -27.03 49.86
C GLU A 524 22.15 -27.21 48.45
N VAL A 525 23.40 -27.73 48.48
CA VAL A 525 24.17 -28.18 47.32
C VAL A 525 23.83 -29.63 47.09
N THR A 526 23.38 -30.01 45.91
CA THR A 526 23.57 -31.41 45.45
C THR A 526 24.12 -31.46 44.04
N ASN A 527 25.31 -32.00 43.95
CA ASN A 527 26.00 -32.48 42.76
C ASN A 527 25.20 -33.56 42.04
N ASN A 528 25.16 -33.55 40.69
CA ASN A 528 25.49 -34.72 39.91
C ASN A 528 25.76 -34.43 38.42
N THR A 529 27.01 -34.56 38.08
CA THR A 529 27.65 -35.22 36.90
C THR A 529 27.00 -35.19 35.53
N MET A 530 27.78 -34.66 34.64
CA MET A 530 27.90 -34.82 33.17
C MET A 530 27.84 -36.28 32.63
N PRO A 531 27.80 -36.61 31.31
CA PRO A 531 28.49 -35.93 30.23
C PRO A 531 27.76 -35.88 28.86
N GLY A 532 28.30 -35.10 27.93
CA GLY A 532 28.05 -35.28 26.50
C GLY A 532 28.26 -34.01 25.67
N LYS A 533 29.49 -33.86 25.19
CA LYS A 533 29.93 -32.87 24.17
C LYS A 533 29.62 -33.35 22.75
N PRO A 534 29.95 -32.60 21.70
CA PRO A 534 29.73 -31.20 21.27
C PRO A 534 29.41 -31.11 19.75
N ILE A 535 29.67 -29.91 19.14
CA ILE A 535 29.85 -29.59 17.71
C ILE A 535 28.57 -28.93 17.10
N PHE A 536 28.57 -27.68 16.74
CA PHE A 536 29.33 -26.94 15.78
C PHE A 536 29.36 -25.44 16.07
N ALA A 537 30.47 -24.85 15.64
CA ALA A 537 30.87 -23.46 15.77
C ALA A 537 30.20 -22.51 14.78
N LYS A 538 30.08 -21.29 15.27
CA LYS A 538 30.32 -20.00 14.59
C LYS A 538 29.67 -19.69 13.26
N GLU A 539 28.96 -18.58 13.26
CA GLU A 539 29.47 -17.36 12.59
C GLU A 539 28.74 -16.14 13.13
N GLU A 540 29.49 -15.26 13.75
CA GLU A 540 29.12 -13.87 14.02
C GLU A 540 28.97 -13.16 12.69
N ARG A 541 27.77 -12.59 12.39
CA ARG A 541 27.60 -11.55 11.37
C ARG A 541 27.20 -10.27 12.02
N ASP A 542 28.11 -9.33 11.87
CA ASP A 542 28.04 -7.92 12.21
C ASP A 542 26.84 -7.25 11.51
N TRP A 543 25.84 -6.83 12.28
CA TRP A 543 24.68 -6.09 11.79
C TRP A 543 24.90 -4.59 12.00
N ARG A 544 25.87 -4.06 11.27
CA ARG A 544 25.95 -2.63 10.98
C ARG A 544 25.62 -2.45 9.50
N TYR A 545 24.60 -1.64 9.24
CA TYR A 545 24.05 -1.27 7.92
C TYR A 545 23.12 -2.30 7.24
N VAL A 546 21.82 -2.18 7.49
CA VAL A 546 20.78 -2.08 6.44
C VAL A 546 19.73 -1.09 6.93
#